data_98a47f0a841f7b8f86b7c3daef230259
#
_entry.id   98a47f0a841f7b8f86b7c3daef230259
#
_cell.length_a   1.000
_cell.length_b   1.000
_cell.length_c   1.000
_cell.angle_alpha   90.00
_cell.angle_beta   90.00
_cell.angle_gamma   90.00
#
_symmetry.space_group_name_H-M   'P 1'
#
loop_
_entity.id
_entity.type
_entity.pdbx_description
1 polymer ?
#
loop_
_entity_poly.entity_id
_entity_poly.type
_entity_poly.pdbx_seq_one_letter_code
_entity_poly.pdbx_strand_id
1 'polypeptide(L)'
;AMELTVGYYDVEKNAIVAYDKPRQIASARPVNDNPVHYKNVYTSGSKKIGYLVYNHFSSGPTDNSNEYDNDLRSAFQYFASQQVNEFILDLRYNNGGLLSCAELLCTMLAPSSALGQELGYLEFNNRFNPQIVPFTLNSGLIGNGANLNLNTLYVLTSSQTASASEMVINCLAPYMDVVIIGGTTVGKNVGSRNFSSPELMITMNPIVCKIYRSEE
;
A
#
# COMPACT_ATOMS: atom_id res chain seq x y z
N ALA A 1 -1.23 -24.70 -23.00
CA ALA A 1 -0.46 -23.56 -23.50
C ALA A 1 -1.37 -22.76 -24.43
N MET A 2 -1.31 -21.46 -24.35
CA MET A 2 -2.03 -20.53 -25.23
C MET A 2 -1.04 -19.95 -26.24
N GLU A 3 -1.46 -19.79 -27.48
CA GLU A 3 -0.69 -19.09 -28.48
C GLU A 3 -1.23 -17.67 -28.64
N LEU A 4 -0.36 -16.68 -28.54
CA LEU A 4 -0.70 -15.28 -28.72
C LEU A 4 -0.05 -14.74 -29.99
N THR A 5 -0.86 -14.29 -30.92
CA THR A 5 -0.39 -13.53 -32.07
C THR A 5 -0.50 -12.05 -31.77
N VAL A 6 0.64 -11.37 -31.67
CA VAL A 6 0.70 -9.92 -31.46
C VAL A 6 0.71 -9.26 -32.83
N GLY A 7 -0.05 -8.18 -32.99
CA GLY A 7 -0.12 -7.40 -34.20
C GLY A 7 -0.13 -5.90 -33.93
N TYR A 8 0.00 -5.11 -34.99
CA TYR A 8 -0.21 -3.66 -34.95
C TYR A 8 -1.36 -3.27 -35.90
N TYR A 9 -1.97 -2.16 -35.60
CA TYR A 9 -3.00 -1.62 -36.50
C TYR A 9 -2.33 -0.83 -37.62
N ASP A 10 -2.52 -1.31 -38.87
CA ASP A 10 -2.05 -0.65 -40.07
C ASP A 10 -3.15 0.30 -40.56
N VAL A 11 -2.88 1.60 -40.46
CA VAL A 11 -3.84 2.64 -40.84
C VAL A 11 -4.15 2.66 -42.33
N GLU A 12 -3.15 2.35 -43.19
CA GLU A 12 -3.33 2.33 -44.64
C GLU A 12 -4.19 1.16 -45.10
N LYS A 13 -4.05 0.02 -44.43
CA LYS A 13 -4.84 -1.20 -44.72
C LYS A 13 -6.14 -1.25 -43.94
N ASN A 14 -6.33 -0.33 -42.99
CA ASN A 14 -7.46 -0.32 -42.07
C ASN A 14 -7.69 -1.71 -41.40
N ALA A 15 -6.60 -2.37 -41.00
CA ALA A 15 -6.63 -3.74 -40.49
C ALA A 15 -5.53 -4.00 -39.48
N ILE A 16 -5.74 -5.01 -38.62
CA ILE A 16 -4.69 -5.52 -37.73
C ILE A 16 -3.78 -6.43 -38.54
N VAL A 17 -2.50 -6.10 -38.57
CA VAL A 17 -1.45 -6.89 -39.21
C VAL A 17 -0.66 -7.62 -38.13
N ALA A 18 -0.62 -8.95 -38.20
CA ALA A 18 0.12 -9.77 -37.24
C ALA A 18 1.65 -9.68 -37.48
N TYR A 19 2.42 -9.72 -36.39
CA TYR A 19 3.85 -9.98 -36.48
C TYR A 19 4.10 -11.44 -36.91
N ASP A 20 5.19 -11.68 -37.60
CA ASP A 20 5.47 -12.92 -38.31
C ASP A 20 5.51 -14.21 -37.49
N LYS A 21 5.58 -14.13 -36.16
CA LYS A 21 5.70 -15.30 -35.29
C LYS A 21 4.80 -15.22 -34.08
N PRO A 22 3.86 -16.17 -33.94
CA PRO A 22 3.13 -16.36 -32.71
C PRO A 22 4.06 -16.60 -31.50
N ARG A 23 3.65 -16.12 -30.33
CA ARG A 23 4.35 -16.35 -29.06
C ARG A 23 3.59 -17.38 -28.24
N GLN A 24 4.28 -18.42 -27.83
CA GLN A 24 3.74 -19.38 -26.89
C GLN A 24 3.70 -18.74 -25.50
N ILE A 25 2.52 -18.72 -24.89
CA ILE A 25 2.34 -18.31 -23.50
C ILE A 25 2.39 -19.57 -22.66
N ALA A 26 3.18 -19.55 -21.60
CA ALA A 26 3.23 -20.63 -20.63
C ALA A 26 1.85 -20.92 -20.06
N SER A 27 1.62 -22.14 -19.60
CA SER A 27 0.40 -22.50 -18.89
C SER A 27 0.17 -21.56 -17.69
N ALA A 28 -1.09 -21.28 -17.39
CA ALA A 28 -1.47 -20.52 -16.22
C ALA A 28 -0.83 -21.16 -14.97
N ARG A 29 -0.27 -20.33 -14.12
CA ARG A 29 0.32 -20.71 -12.84
C ARG A 29 -0.14 -19.73 -11.77
N PRO A 30 -0.27 -20.16 -10.51
CA PRO A 30 -0.45 -19.24 -9.41
C PRO A 30 0.71 -18.23 -9.36
N VAL A 31 0.39 -16.97 -9.18
CA VAL A 31 1.36 -15.90 -8.96
C VAL A 31 1.13 -15.40 -7.54
N ASN A 32 2.20 -15.38 -6.75
CA ASN A 32 2.18 -14.73 -5.46
C ASN A 32 2.38 -13.22 -5.68
N ASP A 33 1.31 -12.46 -5.51
CA ASP A 33 1.30 -11.01 -5.62
C ASP A 33 1.66 -10.38 -4.26
N ASN A 34 2.92 -10.57 -3.83
CA ASN A 34 3.39 -10.04 -2.57
C ASN A 34 3.58 -8.52 -2.65
N PRO A 35 2.95 -7.72 -1.74
CA PRO A 35 3.07 -6.27 -1.75
C PRO A 35 4.48 -5.75 -1.49
N VAL A 36 5.33 -6.49 -0.78
CA VAL A 36 6.77 -6.19 -0.62
C VAL A 36 7.50 -6.58 -1.92
N HIS A 37 7.28 -5.78 -2.96
CA HIS A 37 7.75 -6.10 -4.31
C HIS A 37 9.27 -6.02 -4.44
N TYR A 38 9.88 -5.00 -3.82
CA TYR A 38 11.33 -4.82 -3.82
C TYR A 38 11.77 -4.07 -2.56
N LYS A 39 12.90 -4.49 -1.99
CA LYS A 39 13.54 -3.78 -0.90
C LYS A 39 15.05 -3.77 -1.04
N ASN A 40 15.69 -2.68 -0.66
CA ASN A 40 17.15 -2.55 -0.64
C ASN A 40 17.61 -1.49 0.35
N VAL A 41 18.89 -1.48 0.68
CA VAL A 41 19.53 -0.42 1.47
C VAL A 41 20.68 0.17 0.67
N TYR A 42 20.64 1.48 0.50
CA TYR A 42 21.69 2.26 -0.16
C TYR A 42 22.49 3.05 0.86
N THR A 43 23.75 3.28 0.59
CA THR A 43 24.62 4.10 1.43
C THR A 43 25.07 5.34 0.68
N SER A 44 24.92 6.52 1.32
CA SER A 44 25.40 7.80 0.80
C SER A 44 26.02 8.60 1.96
N GLY A 45 27.33 8.64 2.03
CA GLY A 45 28.04 9.19 3.20
C GLY A 45 27.70 8.46 4.48
N SER A 46 27.18 9.15 5.48
CA SER A 46 26.70 8.58 6.75
C SER A 46 25.26 8.08 6.70
N LYS A 47 24.55 8.29 5.58
CA LYS A 47 23.15 7.90 5.45
C LYS A 47 23.02 6.46 5.00
N LYS A 48 22.17 5.70 5.70
CA LYS A 48 21.69 4.38 5.36
C LYS A 48 20.24 4.51 4.92
N ILE A 49 20.01 4.46 3.61
CA ILE A 49 18.73 4.76 2.99
C ILE A 49 18.01 3.46 2.70
N GLY A 50 16.94 3.17 3.45
CA GLY A 50 16.00 2.09 3.13
C GLY A 50 15.15 2.48 1.92
N TYR A 51 14.96 1.55 1.00
CA TYR A 51 14.07 1.70 -0.14
C TYR A 51 13.12 0.51 -0.22
N LEU A 52 11.82 0.81 -0.22
CA LEU A 52 10.76 -0.20 -0.27
C LEU A 52 9.79 0.15 -1.39
N VAL A 53 9.58 -0.78 -2.34
CA VAL A 53 8.46 -0.74 -3.29
C VAL A 53 7.33 -1.57 -2.72
N TYR A 54 6.21 -0.91 -2.39
CA TYR A 54 5.04 -1.53 -1.77
C TYR A 54 3.82 -1.30 -2.67
N ASN A 55 3.35 -2.37 -3.34
CA ASN A 55 2.45 -2.23 -4.47
C ASN A 55 0.96 -2.21 -4.11
N HIS A 56 0.56 -2.77 -2.97
CA HIS A 56 -0.83 -2.74 -2.48
C HIS A 56 -0.89 -3.07 -0.99
N PHE A 57 -2.02 -2.77 -0.35
CA PHE A 57 -2.24 -3.07 1.07
C PHE A 57 -3.11 -4.30 1.22
N SER A 58 -2.47 -5.46 1.40
CA SER A 58 -3.11 -6.76 1.66
C SER A 58 -2.34 -7.51 2.74
N SER A 59 -3.05 -8.17 3.63
CA SER A 59 -2.45 -8.94 4.72
C SER A 59 -1.91 -10.31 4.29
N GLY A 60 -2.41 -10.85 3.18
CA GLY A 60 -1.99 -12.15 2.66
C GLY A 60 -2.73 -12.56 1.38
N PRO A 61 -2.42 -13.74 0.83
CA PRO A 61 -3.03 -14.25 -0.41
C PRO A 61 -4.51 -14.64 -0.26
N THR A 62 -5.01 -14.72 0.97
CA THR A 62 -6.42 -14.98 1.29
C THR A 62 -6.87 -14.13 2.46
N ASP A 63 -8.18 -13.94 2.64
CA ASP A 63 -8.76 -13.06 3.67
C ASP A 63 -8.35 -13.41 5.12
N ASN A 64 -7.94 -14.64 5.39
CA ASN A 64 -7.50 -15.08 6.72
C ASN A 64 -5.99 -15.26 6.84
N SER A 65 -5.22 -14.80 5.87
CA SER A 65 -3.76 -14.90 5.88
C SER A 65 -3.12 -13.59 6.34
N ASN A 66 -2.05 -13.70 7.13
CA ASN A 66 -1.18 -12.60 7.53
C ASN A 66 0.24 -12.75 6.94
N GLU A 67 0.39 -13.50 5.87
CA GLU A 67 1.67 -13.81 5.25
C GLU A 67 2.39 -12.54 4.81
N TYR A 68 1.68 -11.65 4.11
CA TYR A 68 2.27 -10.40 3.59
C TYR A 68 2.56 -9.37 4.68
N ASP A 69 1.76 -9.30 5.73
CA ASP A 69 2.07 -8.50 6.91
C ASP A 69 3.34 -9.00 7.61
N ASN A 70 3.57 -10.32 7.64
CA ASN A 70 4.78 -10.90 8.21
C ASN A 70 6.00 -10.67 7.31
N ASP A 71 5.82 -10.67 5.99
CA ASP A 71 6.89 -10.30 5.05
C ASP A 71 7.25 -8.82 5.18
N LEU A 72 6.26 -7.96 5.38
CA LEU A 72 6.47 -6.54 5.67
C LEU A 72 7.25 -6.36 6.99
N ARG A 73 6.85 -7.05 8.08
CA ARG A 73 7.59 -7.05 9.36
C ARG A 73 9.02 -7.51 9.19
N SER A 74 9.23 -8.59 8.41
CA SER A 74 10.57 -9.12 8.12
C SER A 74 11.42 -8.12 7.31
N ALA A 75 10.80 -7.36 6.40
CA ALA A 75 11.48 -6.30 5.67
C ALA A 75 11.92 -5.17 6.62
N PHE A 76 11.09 -4.77 7.56
CA PHE A 76 11.43 -3.73 8.53
C PHE A 76 12.48 -4.19 9.55
N GLN A 77 12.46 -5.46 9.96
CA GLN A 77 13.54 -6.06 10.75
C GLN A 77 14.88 -6.04 9.99
N TYR A 78 14.87 -6.35 8.69
CA TYR A 78 16.05 -6.22 7.83
C TYR A 78 16.54 -4.76 7.79
N PHE A 79 15.70 -3.78 7.56
CA PHE A 79 16.08 -2.37 7.55
C PHE A 79 16.68 -1.91 8.89
N ALA A 80 16.08 -2.31 10.01
CA ALA A 80 16.60 -2.02 11.35
C ALA A 80 17.99 -2.66 11.57
N SER A 81 18.21 -3.91 11.13
CA SER A 81 19.50 -4.58 11.23
C SER A 81 20.60 -3.91 10.41
N GLN A 82 20.22 -3.22 9.34
CA GLN A 82 21.12 -2.43 8.50
C GLN A 82 21.33 -0.99 9.02
N GLN A 83 20.68 -0.63 10.14
CA GLN A 83 20.74 0.69 10.76
C GLN A 83 20.25 1.81 9.81
N VAL A 84 19.16 1.55 9.09
CA VAL A 84 18.52 2.53 8.21
C VAL A 84 18.11 3.76 9.02
N ASN A 85 18.50 4.95 8.53
CA ASN A 85 18.22 6.24 9.16
C ASN A 85 17.55 7.26 8.22
N GLU A 86 17.36 6.89 6.95
CA GLU A 86 16.56 7.60 5.95
C GLU A 86 15.70 6.57 5.20
N PHE A 87 14.52 6.94 4.74
CA PHE A 87 13.64 5.97 4.11
C PHE A 87 12.90 6.52 2.90
N ILE A 88 12.87 5.73 1.82
CA ILE A 88 12.11 6.00 0.62
C ILE A 88 11.05 4.91 0.48
N LEU A 89 9.79 5.32 0.53
CA LEU A 89 8.62 4.47 0.30
C LEU A 89 8.08 4.72 -1.10
N ASP A 90 8.10 3.71 -1.94
CA ASP A 90 7.61 3.81 -3.32
C ASP A 90 6.17 3.28 -3.42
N LEU A 91 5.23 4.21 -3.56
CA LEU A 91 3.79 3.95 -3.71
C LEU A 91 3.28 4.31 -5.10
N ARG A 92 4.15 4.48 -6.09
CA ARG A 92 3.76 4.93 -7.45
C ARG A 92 2.73 4.02 -8.11
N TYR A 93 2.73 2.74 -7.80
CA TYR A 93 1.81 1.74 -8.35
C TYR A 93 0.77 1.24 -7.33
N ASN A 94 0.70 1.86 -6.15
CA ASN A 94 -0.13 1.42 -5.06
C ASN A 94 -1.46 2.19 -5.01
N ASN A 95 -2.55 1.55 -5.40
CA ASN A 95 -3.89 2.12 -5.38
C ASN A 95 -4.64 1.94 -4.06
N GLY A 96 -3.95 1.49 -2.99
CA GLY A 96 -4.50 1.32 -1.66
C GLY A 96 -4.76 -0.13 -1.27
N GLY A 97 -5.76 -0.35 -0.44
CA GLY A 97 -6.17 -1.66 0.09
C GLY A 97 -6.62 -1.59 1.55
N LEU A 98 -6.19 -2.54 2.37
CA LEU A 98 -6.62 -2.68 3.75
C LEU A 98 -6.05 -1.58 4.65
N LEU A 99 -6.92 -0.96 5.45
CA LEU A 99 -6.55 0.06 6.44
C LEU A 99 -5.59 -0.51 7.50
N SER A 100 -5.82 -1.75 7.96
CA SER A 100 -4.96 -2.40 8.96
C SER A 100 -3.51 -2.55 8.51
N CYS A 101 -3.29 -2.84 7.23
CA CYS A 101 -1.92 -2.91 6.67
C CYS A 101 -1.26 -1.52 6.59
N ALA A 102 -2.05 -0.46 6.31
CA ALA A 102 -1.55 0.91 6.34
C ALA A 102 -1.21 1.37 7.78
N GLU A 103 -2.04 1.01 8.76
CA GLU A 103 -1.79 1.24 10.18
C GLU A 103 -0.50 0.55 10.66
N LEU A 104 -0.29 -0.70 10.26
CA LEU A 104 0.96 -1.44 10.51
C LEU A 104 2.17 -0.72 9.89
N LEU A 105 2.09 -0.33 8.63
CA LEU A 105 3.19 0.35 7.94
C LEU A 105 3.50 1.71 8.61
N CYS A 106 2.47 2.51 8.93
CA CYS A 106 2.63 3.78 9.65
C CYS A 106 3.32 3.56 11.01
N THR A 107 2.90 2.54 11.77
CA THR A 107 3.48 2.22 13.08
C THR A 107 4.96 1.85 12.99
N MET A 108 5.38 1.18 11.93
CA MET A 108 6.79 0.82 11.72
C MET A 108 7.66 1.97 11.20
N LEU A 109 7.07 2.99 10.56
CA LEU A 109 7.76 4.17 10.03
C LEU A 109 7.85 5.33 11.03
N ALA A 110 6.82 5.53 11.83
CA ALA A 110 6.64 6.69 12.70
C ALA A 110 7.79 6.87 13.71
N PRO A 111 8.03 8.11 14.17
CA PRO A 111 8.88 8.35 15.34
C PRO A 111 8.40 7.52 16.54
N SER A 112 9.34 6.95 17.30
CA SER A 112 8.99 6.12 18.48
C SER A 112 8.21 6.90 19.55
N SER A 113 8.40 8.22 19.60
CA SER A 113 7.65 9.12 20.51
C SER A 113 6.17 9.26 20.15
N ALA A 114 5.80 8.93 18.89
CA ALA A 114 4.41 8.96 18.44
C ALA A 114 3.65 7.65 18.67
N LEU A 115 4.36 6.58 19.04
CA LEU A 115 3.70 5.29 19.30
C LEU A 115 2.69 5.40 20.44
N GLY A 116 1.51 4.85 20.22
CA GLY A 116 0.37 4.93 21.12
C GLY A 116 -0.55 6.13 20.87
N GLN A 117 -0.16 7.08 20.04
CA GLN A 117 -1.00 8.23 19.69
C GLN A 117 -2.03 7.87 18.62
N GLU A 118 -3.07 8.68 18.52
CA GLU A 118 -4.11 8.55 17.49
C GLU A 118 -3.52 8.92 16.13
N LEU A 119 -3.53 7.98 15.19
CA LEU A 119 -3.06 8.20 13.80
C LEU A 119 -4.14 8.93 12.98
N GLY A 120 -5.40 8.66 13.30
CA GLY A 120 -6.56 9.24 12.65
C GLY A 120 -7.84 8.54 13.06
N TYR A 121 -8.93 8.84 12.37
CA TYR A 121 -10.22 8.19 12.62
C TYR A 121 -11.03 8.00 11.33
N LEU A 122 -11.94 7.03 11.40
CA LEU A 122 -12.98 6.79 10.40
C LEU A 122 -14.28 7.43 10.87
N GLU A 123 -14.87 8.25 10.03
CA GLU A 123 -16.24 8.77 10.23
C GLU A 123 -17.19 7.99 9.32
N PHE A 124 -17.96 7.09 9.92
CA PHE A 124 -18.98 6.32 9.23
C PHE A 124 -20.27 7.12 9.05
N ASN A 125 -21.04 6.77 8.03
CA ASN A 125 -22.38 7.33 7.85
C ASN A 125 -23.33 6.88 9.00
N ASN A 126 -24.51 7.52 9.08
CA ASN A 126 -25.49 7.31 10.17
C ASN A 126 -26.13 5.91 10.23
N ARG A 127 -25.74 4.98 9.38
CA ARG A 127 -26.15 3.56 9.41
C ARG A 127 -25.25 2.70 10.29
N PHE A 128 -24.14 3.26 10.78
CA PHE A 128 -23.17 2.56 11.62
C PHE A 128 -23.17 3.13 13.04
N ASN A 129 -22.84 2.27 14.00
CA ASN A 129 -22.64 2.63 15.39
C ASN A 129 -21.48 1.80 15.97
N PRO A 130 -20.39 2.41 16.46
CA PRO A 130 -20.14 3.85 16.53
C PRO A 130 -19.92 4.49 15.13
N GLN A 131 -20.22 5.80 15.01
CA GLN A 131 -19.94 6.55 13.80
C GLN A 131 -18.48 6.96 13.69
N ILE A 132 -17.81 7.22 14.78
CA ILE A 132 -16.38 7.56 14.84
C ILE A 132 -15.61 6.36 15.36
N VAL A 133 -14.61 5.94 14.63
CA VAL A 133 -13.72 4.82 14.99
C VAL A 133 -12.27 5.30 14.85
N PRO A 134 -11.58 5.61 15.96
CA PRO A 134 -10.18 5.99 15.91
C PRO A 134 -9.29 4.78 15.58
N PHE A 135 -8.15 5.05 14.96
CA PHE A 135 -7.05 4.11 14.79
C PHE A 135 -5.73 4.76 15.24
N THR A 136 -4.77 3.96 15.67
CA THR A 136 -3.62 4.44 16.45
C THR A 136 -2.30 3.90 15.90
N LEU A 137 -1.20 4.56 16.24
CA LEU A 137 0.16 4.03 16.05
C LEU A 137 0.42 2.94 17.12
N ASN A 138 -0.20 1.77 16.90
CA ASN A 138 -0.23 0.69 17.87
C ASN A 138 1.04 -0.16 17.82
N SER A 139 1.93 0.00 18.82
CA SER A 139 3.17 -0.77 18.92
C SER A 139 2.98 -2.30 18.95
N GLY A 140 1.82 -2.78 19.39
CA GLY A 140 1.46 -4.20 19.37
C GLY A 140 1.38 -4.79 17.96
N LEU A 141 1.14 -3.96 16.92
CA LEU A 141 1.13 -4.39 15.52
C LEU A 141 2.52 -4.76 15.00
N ILE A 142 3.58 -4.21 15.58
CA ILE A 142 4.96 -4.43 15.12
C ILE A 142 5.33 -5.92 15.22
N GLY A 143 4.91 -6.60 16.28
CA GLY A 143 5.19 -8.02 16.49
C GLY A 143 6.70 -8.32 16.45
N ASN A 144 7.10 -9.22 15.55
CA ASN A 144 8.51 -9.56 15.29
C ASN A 144 9.19 -8.64 14.26
N GLY A 145 8.55 -7.56 13.84
CA GLY A 145 9.13 -6.52 12.99
C GLY A 145 9.98 -5.52 13.76
N ALA A 146 10.11 -4.31 13.20
CA ALA A 146 10.83 -3.22 13.85
C ALA A 146 10.17 -1.88 13.55
N ASN A 147 10.21 -0.96 14.51
CA ASN A 147 9.96 0.46 14.27
C ASN A 147 11.30 1.12 13.91
N LEU A 148 11.36 1.84 12.80
CA LEU A 148 12.58 2.49 12.32
C LEU A 148 12.83 3.85 12.96
N ASN A 149 11.85 4.40 13.71
CA ASN A 149 11.97 5.66 14.43
C ASN A 149 12.44 6.81 13.53
N LEU A 150 11.75 7.03 12.42
CA LEU A 150 12.13 8.01 11.40
C LEU A 150 11.57 9.41 11.72
N ASN A 151 12.34 10.45 11.41
CA ASN A 151 11.87 11.84 11.47
C ASN A 151 11.43 12.36 10.09
N THR A 152 11.89 11.74 9.02
CA THR A 152 11.55 12.12 7.64
C THR A 152 11.23 10.87 6.84
N LEU A 153 10.16 10.94 6.04
CA LEU A 153 9.74 9.91 5.11
C LEU A 153 9.67 10.50 3.69
N TYR A 154 10.41 9.93 2.75
CA TYR A 154 10.29 10.28 1.34
C TYR A 154 9.33 9.32 0.67
N VAL A 155 8.28 9.83 0.02
CA VAL A 155 7.26 9.01 -0.64
C VAL A 155 7.25 9.30 -2.13
N LEU A 156 7.48 8.25 -2.93
CA LEU A 156 7.33 8.34 -4.38
C LEU A 156 5.87 8.07 -4.75
N THR A 157 5.27 9.02 -5.50
CA THR A 157 3.85 8.99 -5.86
C THR A 157 3.62 9.12 -7.36
N SER A 158 2.45 8.70 -7.80
CA SER A 158 1.94 8.90 -9.16
C SER A 158 0.42 9.13 -9.14
N SER A 159 -0.17 9.32 -10.31
CA SER A 159 -1.63 9.40 -10.47
C SER A 159 -2.38 8.08 -10.16
N GLN A 160 -1.66 7.01 -9.82
CA GLN A 160 -2.25 5.74 -9.37
C GLN A 160 -2.18 5.56 -7.84
N THR A 161 -1.41 6.40 -7.15
CA THR A 161 -1.34 6.39 -5.68
C THR A 161 -2.66 6.82 -5.08
N ALA A 162 -3.32 5.97 -4.29
CA ALA A 162 -4.69 6.21 -3.81
C ALA A 162 -4.99 5.59 -2.43
N SER A 163 -6.03 6.12 -1.76
CA SER A 163 -6.70 5.48 -0.62
C SER A 163 -5.75 5.21 0.55
N ALA A 164 -5.50 3.93 0.94
CA ALA A 164 -4.60 3.57 2.03
C ALA A 164 -3.17 4.14 1.85
N SER A 165 -2.70 4.31 0.59
CA SER A 165 -1.44 5.00 0.31
C SER A 165 -1.49 6.48 0.71
N GLU A 166 -2.59 7.15 0.41
CA GLU A 166 -2.80 8.56 0.77
C GLU A 166 -3.02 8.72 2.27
N MET A 167 -3.64 7.73 2.92
CA MET A 167 -3.73 7.67 4.37
C MET A 167 -2.34 7.63 5.02
N VAL A 168 -1.40 6.79 4.54
CA VAL A 168 -0.03 6.76 5.07
C VAL A 168 0.61 8.14 4.98
N ILE A 169 0.50 8.80 3.84
CA ILE A 169 1.06 10.14 3.61
C ILE A 169 0.42 11.18 4.55
N ASN A 170 -0.91 11.22 4.58
CA ASN A 170 -1.65 12.26 5.29
C ASN A 170 -1.59 12.08 6.82
N CYS A 171 -1.76 10.84 7.30
CA CYS A 171 -1.84 10.57 8.73
C CYS A 171 -0.46 10.54 9.43
N LEU A 172 0.66 10.37 8.71
CA LEU A 172 2.00 10.52 9.28
C LEU A 172 2.47 11.98 9.33
N ALA A 173 1.91 12.87 8.52
CA ALA A 173 2.34 14.27 8.44
C ALA A 173 2.30 15.04 9.77
N PRO A 174 1.38 14.79 10.74
CA PRO A 174 1.42 15.40 12.07
C PRO A 174 2.62 14.97 12.93
N TYR A 175 3.26 13.84 12.61
CA TYR A 175 4.28 13.21 13.48
C TYR A 175 5.68 13.28 12.91
N MET A 176 5.84 13.49 11.60
CA MET A 176 7.12 13.48 10.92
C MET A 176 7.06 14.29 9.61
N ASP A 177 8.22 14.67 9.09
CA ASP A 177 8.30 15.30 7.78
C ASP A 177 8.00 14.28 6.68
N VAL A 178 6.92 14.47 5.92
CA VAL A 178 6.57 13.64 4.77
C VAL A 178 6.85 14.39 3.48
N VAL A 179 7.90 13.98 2.78
CA VAL A 179 8.35 14.60 1.52
C VAL A 179 7.81 13.80 0.33
N ILE A 180 6.88 14.39 -0.40
CA ILE A 180 6.26 13.77 -1.57
C ILE A 180 7.07 14.09 -2.82
N ILE A 181 7.42 13.05 -3.61
CA ILE A 181 8.18 13.17 -4.85
C ILE A 181 7.43 12.44 -5.96
N GLY A 182 7.07 13.16 -7.01
CA GLY A 182 6.40 12.57 -8.18
C GLY A 182 5.12 13.28 -8.58
N GLY A 183 4.11 12.51 -9.00
CA GLY A 183 2.84 13.02 -9.49
C GLY A 183 1.80 13.21 -8.40
N THR A 184 0.77 14.00 -8.71
CA THR A 184 -0.41 14.15 -7.85
C THR A 184 -1.14 12.82 -7.68
N THR A 185 -1.54 12.52 -6.44
CA THR A 185 -2.30 11.32 -6.08
C THR A 185 -3.79 11.46 -6.43
N VAL A 186 -4.57 10.40 -6.29
CA VAL A 186 -6.00 10.34 -6.69
C VAL A 186 -6.89 11.26 -5.84
N GLY A 187 -6.58 11.47 -4.56
CA GLY A 187 -7.42 12.24 -3.63
C GLY A 187 -8.58 11.43 -3.03
N LYS A 188 -8.42 10.11 -2.84
CA LYS A 188 -9.45 9.23 -2.29
C LYS A 188 -9.34 9.14 -0.76
N ASN A 189 -10.10 9.98 -0.05
CA ASN A 189 -10.19 9.98 1.42
C ASN A 189 -11.40 9.22 1.96
N VAL A 190 -11.92 8.24 1.23
CA VAL A 190 -13.12 7.48 1.60
C VAL A 190 -12.84 5.99 1.63
N GLY A 191 -13.55 5.28 2.53
CA GLY A 191 -13.48 3.83 2.68
C GLY A 191 -14.77 3.15 2.25
N SER A 192 -14.64 1.96 1.66
CA SER A 192 -15.74 1.08 1.30
C SER A 192 -15.74 -0.18 2.17
N ARG A 193 -16.89 -0.83 2.27
CA ARG A 193 -17.03 -2.14 2.91
C ARG A 193 -17.74 -3.11 1.98
N ASN A 194 -17.26 -4.36 1.97
CA ASN A 194 -17.87 -5.43 1.20
C ASN A 194 -19.16 -5.91 1.86
N PHE A 195 -20.21 -6.02 1.06
CA PHE A 195 -21.48 -6.68 1.41
C PHE A 195 -21.76 -7.74 0.35
N SER A 196 -21.74 -9.00 0.75
CA SER A 196 -21.96 -10.13 -0.16
C SER A 196 -23.25 -10.86 0.19
N SER A 197 -24.03 -11.21 -0.83
CA SER A 197 -25.14 -12.14 -0.76
C SER A 197 -24.83 -13.39 -1.60
N PRO A 198 -24.51 -14.52 -0.98
CA PRO A 198 -24.28 -15.77 -1.71
C PRO A 198 -25.50 -16.22 -2.50
N GLU A 199 -26.72 -15.98 -1.97
CA GLU A 199 -27.98 -16.35 -2.61
C GLU A 199 -28.18 -15.60 -3.95
N LEU A 200 -27.82 -14.32 -3.98
CA LEU A 200 -27.95 -13.48 -5.17
C LEU A 200 -26.69 -13.50 -6.04
N MET A 201 -25.60 -14.12 -5.56
CA MET A 201 -24.26 -14.08 -6.19
C MET A 201 -23.79 -12.64 -6.49
N ILE A 202 -24.08 -11.71 -5.57
CA ILE A 202 -23.74 -10.29 -5.72
C ILE A 202 -22.83 -9.88 -4.57
N THR A 203 -21.79 -9.14 -4.89
CA THR A 203 -20.97 -8.38 -3.93
C THR A 203 -21.04 -6.89 -4.27
N MET A 204 -21.33 -6.07 -3.27
CA MET A 204 -21.35 -4.61 -3.37
C MET A 204 -20.28 -4.02 -2.46
N ASN A 205 -19.64 -2.94 -2.91
CA ASN A 205 -18.63 -2.20 -2.17
C ASN A 205 -19.02 -0.71 -2.05
N PRO A 206 -20.12 -0.40 -1.32
CA PRO A 206 -20.50 1.00 -1.13
C PRO A 206 -19.46 1.73 -0.29
N ILE A 207 -19.31 3.03 -0.53
CA ILE A 207 -18.57 3.94 0.34
C ILE A 207 -19.38 4.09 1.63
N VAL A 208 -18.73 3.85 2.78
CA VAL A 208 -19.39 3.85 4.09
C VAL A 208 -18.77 4.83 5.09
N CYS A 209 -17.54 5.29 4.86
CA CYS A 209 -16.85 6.21 5.75
C CYS A 209 -15.93 7.18 5.01
N LYS A 210 -15.56 8.25 5.72
CA LYS A 210 -14.42 9.11 5.39
C LYS A 210 -13.26 8.81 6.32
N ILE A 211 -12.04 9.13 5.88
CA ILE A 211 -10.80 8.94 6.63
C ILE A 211 -10.25 10.34 6.95
N TYR A 212 -9.94 10.56 8.21
CA TYR A 212 -9.36 11.80 8.72
C TYR A 212 -8.07 11.50 9.46
N ARG A 213 -7.12 12.44 9.45
CA ARG A 213 -5.94 12.41 10.30
C ARG A 213 -6.27 12.94 11.70
N SER A 214 -5.39 12.73 12.67
CA SER A 214 -5.59 13.08 14.07
C SER A 214 -5.81 14.56 14.36
N GLU A 215 -5.43 15.47 13.45
CA GLU A 215 -5.55 16.93 13.64
C GLU A 215 -6.73 17.56 12.86
N GLU A 216 -7.57 16.79 12.23
CA GLU A 216 -8.79 17.23 11.52
C GLU A 216 -10.05 16.95 12.40
#